data_873244d8989e39c9e1f10b48ecf5ba56
#
_entry.id   873244d8989e39c9e1f10b48ecf5ba56
#
_cell.length_a   1.000
_cell.length_b   1.000
_cell.length_c   1.000
_cell.angle_alpha   90.00
_cell.angle_beta   90.00
_cell.angle_gamma   90.00
#
_symmetry.space_group_name_H-M   'P 1'
#
loop_
_entity.id
_entity.type
_entity.pdbx_description
1 polymer ?
#
loop_
_entity_poly.entity_id
_entity_poly.type
_entity_poly.pdbx_seq_one_letter_code
_entity_poly.pdbx_strand_id
1 'polypeptide(L)'
;MGRKTCLECWGAPTERGGCGVVAKHYTRFVPATAFIAAILISFAVSSFAESRTTRLNENAFAYAQELVTQGHVVLDKKNEWGDHHAAAQQENDFIRDHGFAEYSKWHLGIDATHVQNSKARFKFPFGDFKNIHRCALLAVKSRAHQYGYSDIENAAERLLEMMESKREDEIRKRNPARG
;
A
#
# COMPACT_ATOMS: atom_id res chain seq x y z
N MET A 1 -7.96 -27.34 -8.29
CA MET A 1 -7.66 -26.43 -7.15
C MET A 1 -6.81 -25.30 -7.70
N GLY A 2 -7.45 -24.19 -8.10
CA GLY A 2 -6.78 -23.04 -8.68
C GLY A 2 -6.25 -22.12 -7.59
N ARG A 3 -4.95 -21.87 -7.60
CA ARG A 3 -4.33 -20.85 -6.74
C ARG A 3 -4.80 -19.46 -7.23
N LYS A 4 -5.66 -18.82 -6.47
CA LYS A 4 -5.99 -17.40 -6.69
C LYS A 4 -4.77 -16.57 -6.30
N THR A 5 -4.14 -15.97 -7.29
CA THR A 5 -3.01 -15.06 -7.06
C THR A 5 -3.52 -13.78 -6.39
N CYS A 6 -2.76 -13.26 -5.43
CA CYS A 6 -3.04 -12.07 -4.59
C CYS A 6 -3.31 -10.76 -5.38
N LEU A 7 -3.33 -10.79 -6.71
CA LEU A 7 -3.49 -9.61 -7.57
C LEU A 7 -4.93 -9.08 -7.68
N GLU A 8 -5.94 -9.89 -7.39
CA GLU A 8 -7.34 -9.51 -7.66
C GLU A 8 -8.02 -8.71 -6.55
N CYS A 9 -7.42 -8.65 -5.36
CA CYS A 9 -8.04 -7.98 -4.20
C CYS A 9 -7.86 -6.44 -4.16
N TRP A 10 -7.07 -5.88 -5.07
CA TRP A 10 -6.73 -4.45 -5.02
C TRP A 10 -7.09 -3.78 -6.35
N GLY A 11 -8.34 -3.54 -6.63
CA GLY A 11 -8.83 -2.92 -7.85
C GLY A 11 -7.88 -1.93 -8.52
N ALA A 12 -7.09 -2.39 -9.49
CA ALA A 12 -6.27 -1.53 -10.33
C ALA A 12 -7.17 -0.84 -11.37
N PRO A 13 -6.98 0.45 -11.68
CA PRO A 13 -7.67 1.09 -12.80
C PRO A 13 -7.24 0.43 -14.11
N THR A 14 -8.21 -0.08 -14.86
CA THR A 14 -8.00 -0.61 -16.23
C THR A 14 -7.73 0.52 -17.19
N GLU A 15 -6.50 0.71 -17.59
CA GLU A 15 -6.14 1.52 -18.74
C GLU A 15 -6.50 0.78 -20.03
N ARG A 16 -7.42 1.36 -20.81
CA ARG A 16 -7.77 0.85 -22.14
C ARG A 16 -6.69 1.23 -23.16
N GLY A 17 -6.12 0.23 -23.80
CA GLY A 17 -5.15 0.33 -24.86
C GLY A 17 -5.64 1.11 -26.09
N GLY A 18 -4.76 1.93 -26.60
CA GLY A 18 -4.84 2.55 -27.93
C GLY A 18 -3.89 1.86 -28.90
N CYS A 19 -4.46 1.31 -29.93
CA CYS A 19 -3.81 0.59 -31.04
C CYS A 19 -2.97 1.52 -31.93
N GLY A 20 -1.89 0.98 -32.46
CA GLY A 20 -0.84 1.61 -33.20
C GLY A 20 -1.23 2.35 -34.47
N VAL A 21 -0.35 3.25 -34.85
CA VAL A 21 -0.23 3.76 -36.22
C VAL A 21 1.23 3.71 -36.66
N VAL A 22 1.46 2.91 -37.69
CA VAL A 22 2.73 2.79 -38.39
C VAL A 22 2.93 4.06 -39.23
N ALA A 23 3.99 4.81 -39.00
CA ALA A 23 4.37 5.94 -39.85
C ALA A 23 5.69 5.68 -40.56
N LYS A 24 5.60 5.80 -41.87
CA LYS A 24 6.61 5.60 -42.94
C LYS A 24 7.84 6.50 -42.77
N HIS A 25 8.97 5.92 -43.12
CA HIS A 25 10.23 6.60 -43.37
C HIS A 25 10.10 7.73 -44.42
N TYR A 26 10.65 8.88 -44.08
CA TYR A 26 11.02 9.88 -45.04
C TYR A 26 12.42 10.42 -44.77
N THR A 27 13.37 9.93 -45.53
CA THR A 27 14.75 10.45 -45.57
C THR A 27 14.79 11.73 -46.38
N ARG A 28 15.19 12.84 -45.80
CA ARG A 28 15.70 14.01 -46.51
C ARG A 28 17.04 14.43 -45.95
N PHE A 29 18.06 14.31 -46.82
CA PHE A 29 19.35 14.92 -46.70
C PHE A 29 19.24 16.46 -46.78
N VAL A 30 19.89 17.19 -45.88
CA VAL A 30 20.23 18.61 -46.05
C VAL A 30 21.62 18.86 -45.46
N PRO A 31 22.48 19.65 -46.16
CA PRO A 31 23.91 19.73 -45.86
C PRO A 31 24.27 20.72 -44.75
N ALA A 32 25.48 20.51 -44.25
CA ALA A 32 26.13 21.28 -43.19
C ALA A 32 26.35 22.76 -43.58
N THR A 33 25.96 23.67 -42.70
CA THR A 33 26.64 24.97 -42.52
C THR A 33 26.57 25.34 -41.03
N ALA A 34 27.69 25.71 -40.49
CA ALA A 34 27.95 26.04 -39.09
C ALA A 34 27.22 27.34 -38.68
N PHE A 35 26.54 27.29 -37.54
CA PHE A 35 26.38 28.46 -36.64
C PHE A 35 26.39 27.97 -35.19
N ILE A 36 27.51 28.29 -34.53
CA ILE A 36 27.65 28.17 -33.06
C ILE A 36 26.78 29.27 -32.47
N ALA A 37 25.65 28.90 -31.89
CA ALA A 37 24.93 29.74 -30.96
C ALA A 37 24.75 28.93 -29.67
N ALA A 38 25.52 29.27 -28.65
CA ALA A 38 25.39 28.75 -27.29
C ALA A 38 24.06 29.22 -26.71
N ILE A 39 23.04 28.35 -26.76
CA ILE A 39 21.81 28.53 -26.00
C ILE A 39 21.96 27.65 -24.76
N LEU A 40 22.30 28.28 -23.65
CA LEU A 40 22.13 27.73 -22.30
C LEU A 40 20.63 27.53 -22.06
N ILE A 41 20.10 26.41 -22.49
CA ILE A 41 18.76 26.00 -22.06
C ILE A 41 18.92 25.49 -20.63
N SER A 42 18.63 26.37 -19.67
CA SER A 42 18.38 26.00 -18.29
C SER A 42 17.16 25.10 -18.29
N PHE A 43 17.40 23.79 -18.26
CA PHE A 43 16.37 22.81 -17.92
C PHE A 43 16.00 23.04 -16.45
N ALA A 44 15.04 23.91 -16.20
CA ALA A 44 14.28 23.89 -14.97
C ALA A 44 13.56 22.55 -14.93
N VAL A 45 14.16 21.56 -14.29
CA VAL A 45 13.49 20.32 -13.92
C VAL A 45 12.42 20.71 -12.91
N SER A 46 11.26 21.12 -13.41
CA SER A 46 10.06 21.19 -12.58
C SER A 46 9.78 19.76 -12.16
N SER A 47 10.23 19.41 -10.94
CA SER A 47 9.77 18.19 -10.27
C SER A 47 8.26 18.35 -10.10
N PHE A 48 7.51 17.84 -11.08
CA PHE A 48 6.11 17.55 -10.87
C PHE A 48 6.07 16.52 -9.74
N ALA A 49 5.89 17.00 -8.52
CA ALA A 49 5.47 16.16 -7.41
C ALA A 49 4.09 15.63 -7.83
N GLU A 50 4.08 14.40 -8.38
CA GLU A 50 2.85 13.70 -8.67
C GLU A 50 2.04 13.68 -7.38
N SER A 51 0.90 14.38 -7.40
CA SER A 51 0.01 14.47 -6.25
C SER A 51 -0.53 13.08 -5.97
N ARG A 52 0.15 12.35 -5.09
CA ARG A 52 -0.28 11.02 -4.67
C ARG A 52 -1.61 11.15 -3.98
N THR A 53 -2.62 10.52 -4.53
CA THR A 53 -4.00 10.61 -4.03
C THR A 53 -4.19 9.85 -2.72
N THR A 54 -3.37 8.82 -2.49
CA THR A 54 -3.40 8.01 -1.28
C THR A 54 -2.29 8.43 -0.31
N ARG A 55 -2.66 8.67 0.94
CA ARG A 55 -1.79 9.07 2.05
C ARG A 55 -1.99 8.16 3.26
N LEU A 56 -1.06 8.18 4.18
CA LEU A 56 -1.16 7.46 5.45
C LEU A 56 -2.41 7.90 6.24
N ASN A 57 -3.10 6.92 6.80
CA ASN A 57 -4.15 7.10 7.79
C ASN A 57 -3.53 7.02 9.19
N GLU A 58 -3.19 8.17 9.76
CA GLU A 58 -2.54 8.25 11.07
C GLU A 58 -3.39 7.61 12.18
N ASN A 59 -4.72 7.74 12.11
CA ASN A 59 -5.62 7.12 13.09
C ASN A 59 -5.57 5.59 13.02
N ALA A 60 -5.50 5.03 11.82
CA ALA A 60 -5.35 3.58 11.64
C ALA A 60 -3.97 3.09 12.08
N PHE A 61 -2.93 3.89 11.83
CA PHE A 61 -1.58 3.56 12.28
C PHE A 61 -1.49 3.55 13.81
N ALA A 62 -2.02 4.57 14.49
CA ALA A 62 -2.08 4.60 15.95
C ALA A 62 -2.89 3.42 16.52
N TYR A 63 -4.03 3.11 15.92
CA TYR A 63 -4.85 1.98 16.31
C TYR A 63 -4.12 0.63 16.11
N ALA A 64 -3.40 0.47 15.01
CA ALA A 64 -2.60 -0.73 14.76
C ALA A 64 -1.48 -0.90 15.80
N GLN A 65 -0.82 0.19 16.22
CA GLN A 65 0.18 0.17 17.28
C GLN A 65 -0.44 -0.27 18.63
N GLU A 66 -1.64 0.19 18.92
CA GLU A 66 -2.38 -0.24 20.10
C GLU A 66 -2.70 -1.73 20.06
N LEU A 67 -3.21 -2.26 18.94
CA LEU A 67 -3.47 -3.68 18.75
C LEU A 67 -2.20 -4.53 18.96
N VAL A 68 -1.06 -4.10 18.43
CA VAL A 68 0.23 -4.78 18.65
C VAL A 68 0.57 -4.77 20.14
N THR A 69 0.42 -3.63 20.81
CA THR A 69 0.73 -3.50 22.24
C THR A 69 -0.17 -4.38 23.10
N GLN A 70 -1.44 -4.48 22.78
CA GLN A 70 -2.42 -5.31 23.48
C GLN A 70 -2.25 -6.80 23.19
N GLY A 71 -1.53 -7.18 22.11
CA GLY A 71 -1.31 -8.57 21.72
C GLY A 71 -2.36 -9.14 20.78
N HIS A 72 -3.17 -8.28 20.16
CA HIS A 72 -4.09 -8.66 19.09
C HIS A 72 -3.34 -8.86 17.76
N VAL A 73 -2.47 -9.87 17.73
CA VAL A 73 -1.52 -10.12 16.64
C VAL A 73 -1.60 -11.57 16.19
N VAL A 74 -1.64 -11.78 14.88
CA VAL A 74 -1.50 -13.09 14.23
C VAL A 74 -0.18 -13.13 13.46
N LEU A 75 0.72 -14.06 13.88
CA LEU A 75 2.05 -14.25 13.29
C LEU A 75 2.00 -15.28 12.15
N ASP A 76 1.24 -14.98 11.13
CA ASP A 76 1.08 -15.82 9.94
C ASP A 76 2.25 -15.68 8.96
N LYS A 77 2.30 -16.57 7.96
CA LYS A 77 3.38 -16.60 6.98
C LYS A 77 3.13 -15.59 5.85
N LYS A 78 4.22 -15.19 5.22
CA LYS A 78 4.14 -14.39 3.99
C LYS A 78 3.27 -15.10 2.95
N ASN A 79 2.43 -14.34 2.24
CA ASN A 79 1.50 -14.75 1.18
C ASN A 79 0.21 -15.47 1.65
N GLU A 80 -0.09 -15.51 2.95
CA GLU A 80 -1.36 -16.06 3.47
C GLU A 80 -2.48 -15.01 3.54
N TRP A 81 -2.19 -13.73 3.21
CA TRP A 81 -3.17 -12.64 3.32
C TRP A 81 -4.45 -12.89 2.49
N GLY A 82 -4.35 -13.55 1.34
CA GLY A 82 -5.52 -13.88 0.53
C GLY A 82 -6.54 -14.78 1.23
N ASP A 83 -6.08 -15.62 2.17
CA ASP A 83 -6.92 -16.54 2.93
C ASP A 83 -7.45 -15.91 4.24
N HIS A 84 -6.73 -14.91 4.76
CA HIS A 84 -7.07 -14.22 6.03
C HIS A 84 -7.82 -12.90 5.82
N HIS A 85 -7.84 -12.38 4.61
CA HIS A 85 -8.55 -11.16 4.27
C HIS A 85 -10.06 -11.32 4.51
N ALA A 86 -10.67 -10.31 5.13
CA ALA A 86 -12.11 -10.30 5.35
C ALA A 86 -12.88 -10.37 4.02
N ALA A 87 -13.86 -11.27 3.93
CA ALA A 87 -14.71 -11.36 2.77
C ALA A 87 -15.57 -10.09 2.62
N ALA A 88 -15.97 -9.75 1.38
CA ALA A 88 -16.76 -8.55 1.10
C ALA A 88 -18.04 -8.46 1.94
N GLN A 89 -18.66 -9.61 2.26
CA GLN A 89 -19.83 -9.66 3.13
C GLN A 89 -19.47 -9.27 4.57
N GLN A 90 -18.37 -9.78 5.11
CA GLN A 90 -17.89 -9.44 6.46
C GLN A 90 -17.57 -7.95 6.58
N GLU A 91 -16.96 -7.35 5.56
CA GLU A 91 -16.73 -5.90 5.52
C GLU A 91 -18.04 -5.11 5.52
N ASN A 92 -19.05 -5.55 4.72
CA ASN A 92 -20.35 -4.90 4.67
C ASN A 92 -21.08 -4.99 6.01
N ASP A 93 -21.01 -6.16 6.66
CA ASP A 93 -21.60 -6.38 7.97
C ASP A 93 -20.91 -5.51 9.03
N PHE A 94 -19.59 -5.45 9.01
CA PHE A 94 -18.80 -4.59 9.90
C PHE A 94 -19.17 -3.10 9.73
N ILE A 95 -19.27 -2.63 8.48
CA ILE A 95 -19.64 -1.23 8.19
C ILE A 95 -21.08 -0.95 8.66
N ARG A 96 -22.02 -1.87 8.45
CA ARG A 96 -23.41 -1.72 8.90
C ARG A 96 -23.48 -1.60 10.43
N ASP A 97 -22.70 -2.40 11.15
CA ASP A 97 -22.79 -2.53 12.59
C ASP A 97 -21.95 -1.47 13.33
N HIS A 98 -20.84 -1.02 12.74
CA HIS A 98 -19.86 -0.11 13.38
C HIS A 98 -19.64 1.21 12.62
N GLY A 99 -20.08 1.29 11.36
CA GLY A 99 -19.92 2.47 10.51
C GLY A 99 -18.52 2.62 9.87
N PHE A 100 -18.43 3.60 8.96
CA PHE A 100 -17.18 3.86 8.21
C PHE A 100 -16.04 4.42 9.07
N ALA A 101 -16.34 5.07 10.19
CA ALA A 101 -15.32 5.58 11.10
C ALA A 101 -14.50 4.44 11.71
N GLU A 102 -15.18 3.39 12.21
CA GLU A 102 -14.49 2.20 12.73
C GLU A 102 -13.85 1.37 11.62
N TYR A 103 -14.51 1.21 10.47
CA TYR A 103 -13.95 0.54 9.31
C TYR A 103 -12.63 1.18 8.85
N SER A 104 -12.54 2.52 8.89
CA SER A 104 -11.35 3.26 8.49
C SER A 104 -10.11 2.94 9.33
N LYS A 105 -10.29 2.57 10.61
CA LYS A 105 -9.18 2.23 11.51
C LYS A 105 -8.42 0.97 11.10
N TRP A 106 -9.00 0.15 10.23
CA TRP A 106 -8.40 -1.09 9.73
C TRP A 106 -7.65 -0.95 8.41
N HIS A 107 -7.46 0.31 7.93
CA HIS A 107 -6.86 0.60 6.64
C HIS A 107 -5.77 1.67 6.78
N LEU A 108 -4.52 1.33 6.46
CA LEU A 108 -3.38 2.24 6.56
C LEU A 108 -3.37 3.36 5.52
N GLY A 109 -4.17 3.27 4.45
CA GLY A 109 -4.24 4.28 3.41
C GLY A 109 -5.60 4.95 3.28
N ILE A 110 -5.59 6.26 3.02
CA ILE A 110 -6.77 7.05 2.65
C ILE A 110 -6.56 7.66 1.28
N ASP A 111 -7.45 7.31 0.34
CA ASP A 111 -7.53 7.95 -0.97
C ASP A 111 -8.54 9.10 -0.92
N ALA A 112 -8.03 10.33 -0.96
CA ALA A 112 -8.85 11.54 -0.83
C ALA A 112 -9.74 11.82 -2.05
N THR A 113 -9.53 11.14 -3.17
CA THR A 113 -10.35 11.30 -4.39
C THR A 113 -11.73 10.66 -4.28
N HIS A 114 -11.89 9.73 -3.34
CA HIS A 114 -13.16 9.05 -3.09
C HIS A 114 -13.96 9.70 -1.97
N VAL A 115 -15.31 9.60 -2.05
CA VAL A 115 -16.22 10.15 -1.04
C VAL A 115 -15.98 9.50 0.33
N GLN A 116 -16.28 10.26 1.39
CA GLN A 116 -15.95 9.89 2.78
C GLN A 116 -16.51 8.51 3.21
N ASN A 117 -17.75 8.23 2.87
CA ASN A 117 -18.45 7.00 3.25
C ASN A 117 -18.43 5.98 2.09
N SER A 118 -17.25 5.67 1.60
CA SER A 118 -17.04 4.70 0.52
C SER A 118 -15.89 3.76 0.85
N LYS A 119 -16.07 2.47 0.62
CA LYS A 119 -14.98 1.48 0.76
C LYS A 119 -13.80 1.78 -0.14
N ALA A 120 -14.05 2.36 -1.32
CA ALA A 120 -13.00 2.74 -2.27
C ALA A 120 -12.01 3.79 -1.72
N ARG A 121 -12.42 4.57 -0.71
CA ARG A 121 -11.56 5.55 -0.02
C ARG A 121 -10.48 4.90 0.82
N PHE A 122 -10.75 3.72 1.39
CA PHE A 122 -9.87 3.07 2.34
C PHE A 122 -9.03 2.01 1.65
N LYS A 123 -7.72 2.14 1.76
CA LYS A 123 -6.70 1.30 1.09
C LYS A 123 -5.82 0.64 2.14
N PHE A 124 -5.17 -0.45 1.74
CA PHE A 124 -4.18 -1.13 2.57
C PHE A 124 -4.75 -1.68 3.88
N PRO A 125 -5.73 -2.61 3.83
CA PRO A 125 -6.22 -3.31 5.02
C PRO A 125 -5.10 -4.15 5.65
N PHE A 126 -5.06 -4.22 6.99
CA PHE A 126 -4.01 -4.90 7.72
C PHE A 126 -4.52 -5.94 8.74
N GLY A 127 -5.82 -6.14 8.84
CA GLY A 127 -6.40 -7.07 9.80
C GLY A 127 -7.77 -7.61 9.41
N ASP A 128 -8.33 -8.44 10.29
CA ASP A 128 -9.60 -9.17 10.14
C ASP A 128 -10.74 -8.57 10.98
N PHE A 129 -10.64 -7.30 11.39
CA PHE A 129 -11.52 -6.60 12.33
C PHE A 129 -11.42 -7.09 13.79
N LYS A 130 -10.42 -7.93 14.12
CA LYS A 130 -10.14 -8.40 15.47
C LYS A 130 -8.64 -8.34 15.77
N ASN A 131 -7.83 -8.80 14.84
CA ASN A 131 -6.39 -8.90 14.98
C ASN A 131 -5.68 -8.27 13.80
N ILE A 132 -4.49 -7.76 14.04
CA ILE A 132 -3.53 -7.38 13.01
C ILE A 132 -2.80 -8.62 12.51
N HIS A 133 -2.67 -8.76 11.20
CA HIS A 133 -2.04 -9.89 10.54
C HIS A 133 -0.65 -9.54 10.00
N ARG A 134 0.36 -10.34 10.36
CA ARG A 134 1.72 -10.14 9.83
C ARG A 134 1.76 -10.27 8.30
N CYS A 135 1.04 -11.23 7.74
CA CYS A 135 0.95 -11.41 6.27
C CYS A 135 0.34 -10.19 5.57
N ALA A 136 -0.66 -9.53 6.19
CA ALA A 136 -1.26 -8.30 5.69
C ALA A 136 -0.24 -7.16 5.66
N LEU A 137 0.49 -6.93 6.75
CA LEU A 137 1.52 -5.88 6.81
C LEU A 137 2.63 -6.09 5.79
N LEU A 138 3.05 -7.35 5.56
CA LEU A 138 4.02 -7.67 4.50
C LEU A 138 3.46 -7.37 3.10
N ALA A 139 2.17 -7.63 2.87
CA ALA A 139 1.49 -7.28 1.62
C ALA A 139 1.37 -5.76 1.45
N VAL A 140 0.98 -5.04 2.52
CA VAL A 140 0.92 -3.58 2.55
C VAL A 140 2.28 -2.98 2.22
N LYS A 141 3.37 -3.38 2.93
CA LYS A 141 4.73 -2.90 2.68
C LYS A 141 5.12 -3.08 1.21
N SER A 142 4.93 -4.28 0.66
CA SER A 142 5.27 -4.59 -0.73
C SER A 142 4.49 -3.75 -1.73
N ARG A 143 3.19 -3.55 -1.50
CA ARG A 143 2.33 -2.75 -2.38
C ARG A 143 2.61 -1.26 -2.26
N ALA A 144 2.78 -0.75 -1.05
CA ALA A 144 3.13 0.65 -0.83
C ALA A 144 4.46 0.99 -1.52
N HIS A 145 5.47 0.12 -1.41
CA HIS A 145 6.72 0.24 -2.14
C HIS A 145 6.50 0.29 -3.66
N GLN A 146 5.73 -0.65 -4.21
CA GLN A 146 5.45 -0.73 -5.66
C GLN A 146 4.81 0.55 -6.22
N TYR A 147 3.91 1.17 -5.44
CA TYR A 147 3.23 2.40 -5.85
C TYR A 147 3.91 3.68 -5.32
N GLY A 148 5.03 3.55 -4.63
CA GLY A 148 5.82 4.66 -4.10
C GLY A 148 5.16 5.42 -2.95
N TYR A 149 4.26 4.82 -2.18
CA TYR A 149 3.68 5.39 -0.96
C TYR A 149 4.60 5.15 0.24
N SER A 150 5.68 5.93 0.32
CA SER A 150 6.74 5.75 1.31
C SER A 150 6.28 5.94 2.75
N ASP A 151 5.29 6.77 3.00
CA ASP A 151 4.67 6.98 4.31
C ASP A 151 3.96 5.72 4.81
N ILE A 152 3.19 5.06 3.94
CA ILE A 152 2.48 3.80 4.25
C ILE A 152 3.47 2.63 4.35
N GLU A 153 4.49 2.59 3.49
CA GLU A 153 5.56 1.57 3.53
C GLU A 153 6.28 1.62 4.89
N ASN A 154 6.72 2.81 5.30
CA ASN A 154 7.41 3.03 6.58
C ASN A 154 6.50 2.69 7.78
N ALA A 155 5.22 3.03 7.72
CA ALA A 155 4.26 2.68 8.76
C ALA A 155 4.11 1.16 8.91
N ALA A 156 3.97 0.44 7.78
CA ALA A 156 3.88 -1.02 7.80
C ALA A 156 5.17 -1.68 8.32
N GLU A 157 6.34 -1.14 7.96
CA GLU A 157 7.64 -1.61 8.47
C GLU A 157 7.74 -1.45 9.99
N ARG A 158 7.39 -0.28 10.52
CA ARG A 158 7.38 -0.02 11.97
C ARG A 158 6.46 -0.98 12.74
N LEU A 159 5.29 -1.28 12.20
CA LEU A 159 4.37 -2.23 12.82
C LEU A 159 4.96 -3.66 12.82
N LEU A 160 5.63 -4.08 11.75
CA LEU A 160 6.32 -5.37 11.68
C LEU A 160 7.45 -5.45 12.72
N GLU A 161 8.26 -4.41 12.87
CA GLU A 161 9.31 -4.33 13.88
C GLU A 161 8.75 -4.42 15.31
N MET A 162 7.64 -3.72 15.59
CA MET A 162 6.96 -3.79 16.88
C MET A 162 6.46 -5.21 17.19
N MET A 163 5.91 -5.92 16.19
CA MET A 163 5.44 -7.30 16.34
C MET A 163 6.59 -8.25 16.64
N GLU A 164 7.75 -8.10 15.97
CA GLU A 164 8.94 -8.93 16.22
C GLU A 164 9.52 -8.64 17.61
N SER A 165 9.68 -7.38 17.99
CA SER A 165 10.17 -6.99 19.31
C SER A 165 9.32 -7.58 20.44
N LYS A 166 8.00 -7.48 20.30
CA LYS A 166 7.07 -8.06 21.28
C LYS A 166 7.19 -9.59 21.36
N ARG A 167 7.32 -10.25 20.22
CA ARG A 167 7.54 -11.71 20.17
C ARG A 167 8.82 -12.11 20.88
N GLU A 168 9.91 -11.39 20.68
CA GLU A 168 11.19 -11.63 21.33
C GLU A 168 11.09 -11.45 22.85
N ASP A 169 10.40 -10.42 23.31
CA ASP A 169 10.17 -10.17 24.73
C ASP A 169 9.34 -11.29 25.38
N GLU A 170 8.33 -11.79 24.70
CA GLU A 170 7.54 -12.92 25.17
C GLU A 170 8.33 -14.22 25.25
N ILE A 171 9.21 -14.47 24.27
CA ILE A 171 10.12 -15.63 24.29
C ILE A 171 11.11 -15.50 25.45
N ARG A 172 11.66 -14.31 25.67
CA ARG A 172 12.59 -14.03 26.77
C ARG A 172 11.93 -14.26 28.14
N LYS A 173 10.70 -13.80 28.30
CA LYS A 173 9.92 -14.01 29.54
C LYS A 173 9.65 -15.50 29.81
N ARG A 174 9.41 -16.30 28.75
CA ARG A 174 9.19 -17.74 28.87
C ARG A 174 10.46 -18.55 29.13
N ASN A 175 11.62 -18.04 28.71
CA ASN A 175 12.93 -18.72 28.82
C ASN A 175 13.98 -17.83 29.50
N PRO A 176 13.83 -17.50 30.80
CA PRO A 176 14.74 -16.57 31.49
C PRO A 176 16.18 -17.10 31.65
N ALA A 177 16.41 -18.41 31.40
CA ALA A 177 17.73 -19.04 31.56
C ALA A 177 18.65 -18.92 30.33
N ARG A 178 18.26 -18.19 29.29
CA ARG A 178 19.04 -18.04 28.02
C ARG A 178 19.60 -16.62 27.82
N GLY A 179 19.53 -15.75 28.82
CA GLY A 179 20.09 -14.39 28.78
C GLY A 179 21.41 -14.28 29.57
#